data_4e23f5b19e2270770c0b388d1c462bc4
#
_entry.id   4e23f5b19e2270770c0b388d1c462bc4
#
_cell.length_a   1.000
_cell.length_b   1.000
_cell.length_c   1.000
_cell.angle_alpha   90.00
_cell.angle_beta   90.00
_cell.angle_gamma   90.00
#
_symmetry.space_group_name_H-M   'P 1'
#
loop_
_entity.id
_entity.type
_entity.pdbx_description
1 polymer ?
#
loop_
_entity_poly.entity_id
_entity_poly.type
_entity_poly.pdbx_seq_one_letter_code
_entity_poly.pdbx_strand_id
1 'polypeptide(L)'
;PIRGKFFDRNNVLIAKNEKVYDLYLIPENTKSINNTLNSLSKFIDIDFAKRRKIIELSNKVKKFEKIKIFENISWSTLEKIETNKYNLEGIFIAEDYLRVYPYRDIFSHLLGYISKPNQKELALPFISKMPNLDIGKEGLEKSFNPILIGKAGQREIEVNSNGKIIREISKIDSVKGEE
;
A
#
# COMPACT_ATOMS: atom_id res chain seq x y z
N PRO A 1 -0.83 5.48 -7.95
CA PRO A 1 0.08 6.51 -8.45
C PRO A 1 1.05 6.98 -7.38
N ILE A 2 2.25 7.43 -7.79
CA ILE A 2 3.23 8.05 -6.90
C ILE A 2 2.81 9.50 -6.71
N ARG A 3 2.76 9.95 -5.47
CA ARG A 3 2.40 11.34 -5.12
C ARG A 3 3.49 12.31 -5.57
N GLY A 4 3.11 13.51 -6.05
CA GLY A 4 4.02 14.58 -6.40
C GLY A 4 4.89 15.02 -5.21
N LYS A 5 6.06 15.59 -5.48
CA LYS A 5 6.97 16.09 -4.46
C LYS A 5 6.75 17.59 -4.22
N PHE A 6 7.25 18.10 -3.11
CA PHE A 6 7.33 19.52 -2.84
C PHE A 6 8.77 19.99 -2.83
N PHE A 7 9.01 21.09 -3.51
CA PHE A 7 10.28 21.80 -3.50
C PHE A 7 10.06 23.23 -3.00
N ASP A 8 11.06 23.79 -2.39
CA ASP A 8 11.10 25.22 -2.10
C ASP A 8 11.55 26.03 -3.33
N ARG A 9 11.57 27.36 -3.21
CA ARG A 9 12.03 28.27 -4.28
C ARG A 9 13.50 28.08 -4.70
N ASN A 10 14.29 27.39 -3.89
CA ASN A 10 15.70 27.08 -4.16
C ASN A 10 15.87 25.63 -4.66
N ASN A 11 14.79 24.94 -5.04
CA ASN A 11 14.75 23.53 -5.43
C ASN A 11 15.20 22.57 -4.31
N VAL A 12 15.06 22.96 -3.04
CA VAL A 12 15.28 22.06 -1.91
C VAL A 12 14.05 21.19 -1.71
N LEU A 13 14.25 19.90 -1.62
CA LEU A 13 13.18 18.91 -1.49
C LEU A 13 12.63 18.89 -0.06
N ILE A 14 11.38 19.37 0.12
CA ILE A 14 10.72 19.50 1.43
C ILE A 14 9.67 18.42 1.72
N ALA A 15 9.16 17.75 0.68
CA ALA A 15 8.37 16.52 0.82
C ALA A 15 8.64 15.58 -0.34
N LYS A 16 8.96 14.32 -0.02
CA LYS A 16 9.32 13.28 -0.98
C LYS A 16 8.63 11.96 -0.69
N ASN A 17 8.77 11.02 -1.62
CA ASN A 17 8.35 9.64 -1.42
C ASN A 17 9.61 8.78 -1.35
N GLU A 18 9.70 7.94 -0.33
CA GLU A 18 10.74 6.91 -0.22
C GLU A 18 10.13 5.55 -0.55
N LYS A 19 10.86 4.79 -1.36
CA LYS A 19 10.47 3.44 -1.72
C LYS A 19 10.60 2.54 -0.51
N VAL A 20 9.53 1.83 -0.20
CA VAL A 20 9.47 0.87 0.89
C VAL A 20 8.93 -0.46 0.36
N TYR A 21 9.08 -1.51 1.14
CA TYR A 21 8.60 -2.84 0.80
C TYR A 21 7.56 -3.29 1.82
N ASP A 22 6.39 -3.61 1.33
CA ASP A 22 5.27 -4.11 2.12
C ASP A 22 5.04 -5.59 1.87
N LEU A 23 4.64 -6.29 2.92
CA LEU A 23 4.36 -7.71 2.86
C LEU A 23 2.87 -7.96 2.77
N TYR A 24 2.47 -8.77 1.79
CA TYR A 24 1.09 -9.11 1.50
C TYR A 24 0.84 -10.60 1.58
N LEU A 25 -0.41 -10.97 1.90
CA LEU A 25 -0.95 -12.32 1.82
C LEU A 25 -2.08 -12.36 0.80
N ILE A 26 -2.06 -13.33 -0.10
CA ILE A 26 -3.20 -13.67 -0.98
C ILE A 26 -3.79 -14.99 -0.47
N PRO A 27 -5.01 -14.99 0.08
CA PRO A 27 -5.59 -16.20 0.69
C PRO A 27 -5.72 -17.37 -0.26
N GLU A 28 -6.04 -17.16 -1.54
CA GLU A 28 -6.18 -18.25 -2.51
C GLU A 28 -4.88 -18.98 -2.85
N ASN A 29 -3.74 -18.31 -2.64
CA ASN A 29 -2.43 -18.88 -2.94
C ASN A 29 -1.81 -19.64 -1.76
N THR A 30 -2.56 -19.84 -0.68
CA THR A 30 -2.11 -20.61 0.48
C THR A 30 -3.06 -21.76 0.78
N LYS A 31 -2.51 -22.93 1.11
CA LYS A 31 -3.30 -24.10 1.56
C LYS A 31 -3.84 -23.89 2.97
N SER A 32 -3.09 -23.20 3.82
CA SER A 32 -3.47 -22.91 5.20
C SER A 32 -2.82 -21.61 5.67
N ILE A 33 -3.63 -20.58 5.93
CA ILE A 33 -3.17 -19.29 6.43
C ILE A 33 -2.41 -19.45 7.76
N ASN A 34 -2.89 -20.33 8.65
CA ASN A 34 -2.22 -20.59 9.92
C ASN A 34 -0.81 -21.15 9.73
N ASN A 35 -0.62 -22.10 8.81
CA ASN A 35 0.68 -22.68 8.52
C ASN A 35 1.62 -21.65 7.89
N THR A 36 1.10 -20.86 6.96
CA THR A 36 1.87 -19.75 6.36
C THR A 36 2.32 -18.73 7.41
N LEU A 37 1.42 -18.32 8.32
CA LEU A 37 1.77 -17.41 9.42
C LEU A 37 2.76 -18.03 10.41
N ASN A 38 2.69 -19.33 10.69
CA ASN A 38 3.68 -20.05 11.49
C ASN A 38 5.07 -20.06 10.82
N SER A 39 5.11 -20.27 9.51
CA SER A 39 6.37 -20.22 8.76
C SER A 39 6.94 -18.81 8.71
N LEU A 40 6.08 -17.81 8.52
CA LEU A 40 6.46 -16.39 8.46
C LEU A 40 6.96 -15.88 9.82
N SER A 41 6.40 -16.35 10.94
CA SER A 41 6.81 -15.95 12.30
C SER A 41 8.26 -16.30 12.66
N LYS A 42 8.92 -17.13 11.86
CA LYS A 42 10.37 -17.43 12.00
C LYS A 42 11.25 -16.25 11.53
N PHE A 43 10.73 -15.36 10.74
CA PHE A 43 11.46 -14.27 10.10
C PHE A 43 11.04 -12.88 10.58
N ILE A 44 9.78 -12.75 11.02
CA ILE A 44 9.21 -11.51 11.51
C ILE A 44 8.26 -11.79 12.68
N ASP A 45 8.32 -10.97 13.70
CA ASP A 45 7.47 -11.14 14.88
C ASP A 45 6.00 -10.87 14.53
N ILE A 46 5.13 -11.84 14.86
CA ILE A 46 3.68 -11.77 14.63
C ILE A 46 3.00 -12.04 15.97
N ASP A 47 2.59 -10.98 16.65
CA ASP A 47 1.85 -11.10 17.89
C ASP A 47 0.47 -11.74 17.68
N PHE A 48 -0.15 -12.20 18.76
CA PHE A 48 -1.45 -12.88 18.73
C PHE A 48 -2.56 -11.97 18.17
N ALA A 49 -2.56 -10.69 18.51
CA ALA A 49 -3.58 -9.74 18.06
C ALA A 49 -3.49 -9.52 16.55
N LYS A 50 -2.29 -9.38 16.02
CA LYS A 50 -2.03 -9.23 14.57
C LYS A 50 -2.39 -10.49 13.81
N ARG A 51 -2.03 -11.67 14.33
CA ARG A 51 -2.41 -12.97 13.74
C ARG A 51 -3.94 -13.08 13.63
N ARG A 52 -4.66 -12.80 14.70
CA ARG A 52 -6.12 -12.83 14.72
C ARG A 52 -6.71 -11.86 13.70
N LYS A 53 -6.20 -10.64 13.63
CA LYS A 53 -6.64 -9.63 12.65
C LYS A 53 -6.43 -10.09 11.20
N ILE A 54 -5.29 -10.71 10.88
CA ILE A 54 -5.01 -11.24 9.54
C ILE A 54 -6.03 -12.32 9.17
N ILE A 55 -6.31 -13.26 10.08
CA ILE A 55 -7.28 -14.35 9.86
C ILE A 55 -8.70 -13.76 9.68
N GLU A 56 -9.12 -12.81 10.51
CA GLU A 56 -10.41 -12.15 10.38
C GLU A 56 -10.55 -11.42 9.04
N LEU A 57 -9.50 -10.70 8.60
CA LEU A 57 -9.49 -10.03 7.31
C LEU A 57 -9.56 -11.02 6.15
N SER A 58 -8.84 -12.14 6.24
CA SER A 58 -8.84 -13.16 5.18
C SER A 58 -10.21 -13.83 4.95
N ASN A 59 -11.06 -13.82 5.98
CA ASN A 59 -12.43 -14.32 5.89
C ASN A 59 -13.43 -13.29 5.34
N LYS A 60 -13.07 -11.99 5.36
CA LYS A 60 -13.93 -10.88 4.94
C LYS A 60 -13.68 -10.45 3.50
N VAL A 61 -12.46 -10.59 3.01
CA VAL A 61 -12.07 -10.19 1.66
C VAL A 61 -12.27 -11.33 0.67
N LYS A 62 -12.32 -11.00 -0.62
CA LYS A 62 -12.33 -12.02 -1.67
C LYS A 62 -11.00 -12.77 -1.68
N LYS A 63 -11.02 -14.07 -1.97
CA LYS A 63 -9.84 -14.96 -1.88
C LYS A 63 -8.64 -14.50 -2.71
N PHE A 64 -8.88 -13.81 -3.82
CA PHE A 64 -7.83 -13.26 -4.70
C PHE A 64 -7.33 -11.86 -4.27
N GLU A 65 -8.00 -11.22 -3.31
CA GLU A 65 -7.57 -9.92 -2.82
C GLU A 65 -6.34 -10.05 -1.92
N LYS A 66 -5.40 -9.13 -2.11
CA LYS A 66 -4.19 -9.05 -1.32
C LYS A 66 -4.45 -8.32 0.00
N ILE A 67 -4.07 -8.94 1.09
CA ILE A 67 -4.13 -8.39 2.44
C ILE A 67 -2.75 -7.89 2.81
N LYS A 68 -2.61 -6.61 3.11
CA LYS A 68 -1.35 -6.05 3.64
C LYS A 68 -1.18 -6.53 5.07
N ILE A 69 -0.09 -7.25 5.36
CA ILE A 69 0.19 -7.81 6.69
C ILE A 69 1.31 -7.07 7.41
N PHE A 70 2.30 -6.55 6.70
CA PHE A 70 3.34 -5.68 7.25
C PHE A 70 3.64 -4.53 6.30
N GLU A 71 3.91 -3.37 6.87
CA GLU A 71 4.33 -2.17 6.16
C GLU A 71 5.81 -1.92 6.42
N ASN A 72 6.51 -1.40 5.41
CA ASN A 72 7.89 -0.96 5.50
C ASN A 72 8.81 -1.98 6.20
N ILE A 73 8.84 -3.22 5.68
CA ILE A 73 9.74 -4.25 6.20
C ILE A 73 11.19 -3.87 5.97
N SER A 74 12.05 -4.21 6.93
CA SER A 74 13.49 -3.95 6.80
C SER A 74 14.10 -4.77 5.66
N TRP A 75 15.20 -4.26 5.09
CA TRP A 75 15.93 -4.96 4.02
C TRP A 75 16.35 -6.37 4.44
N SER A 76 16.83 -6.53 5.69
CA SER A 76 17.22 -7.84 6.20
C SER A 76 16.05 -8.83 6.30
N THR A 77 14.86 -8.33 6.65
CA THR A 77 13.63 -9.15 6.68
C THR A 77 13.19 -9.52 5.27
N LEU A 78 13.26 -8.56 4.32
CA LEU A 78 12.97 -8.79 2.91
C LEU A 78 13.85 -9.91 2.34
N GLU A 79 15.17 -9.84 2.55
CA GLU A 79 16.12 -10.83 2.09
C GLU A 79 15.79 -12.24 2.63
N LYS A 80 15.52 -12.36 3.93
CA LYS A 80 15.13 -13.63 4.56
C LYS A 80 13.83 -14.20 3.97
N ILE A 81 12.84 -13.37 3.72
CA ILE A 81 11.54 -13.79 3.17
C ILE A 81 11.72 -14.23 1.71
N GLU A 82 12.41 -13.45 0.87
CA GLU A 82 12.64 -13.79 -0.54
C GLU A 82 13.47 -15.08 -0.68
N THR A 83 14.50 -15.27 0.15
CA THR A 83 15.31 -16.50 0.15
C THR A 83 14.47 -17.73 0.54
N ASN A 84 13.46 -17.57 1.40
CA ASN A 84 12.61 -18.65 1.89
C ASN A 84 11.22 -18.69 1.25
N LYS A 85 11.02 -17.99 0.16
CA LYS A 85 9.72 -17.81 -0.52
C LYS A 85 9.02 -19.12 -0.86
N TYR A 86 9.78 -20.16 -1.17
CA TYR A 86 9.24 -21.49 -1.47
C TYR A 86 8.40 -22.07 -0.32
N ASN A 87 8.74 -21.75 0.93
CA ASN A 87 8.04 -22.19 2.14
C ASN A 87 6.96 -21.22 2.64
N LEU A 88 6.74 -20.11 1.91
CA LEU A 88 5.83 -19.04 2.30
C LEU A 88 4.70 -18.89 1.27
N GLU A 89 3.89 -19.96 1.13
CA GLU A 89 2.75 -19.97 0.20
C GLU A 89 1.81 -18.78 0.43
N GLY A 90 1.47 -18.08 -0.64
CA GLY A 90 0.56 -16.93 -0.60
C GLY A 90 1.17 -15.62 -0.08
N ILE A 91 2.44 -15.63 0.34
CA ILE A 91 3.16 -14.43 0.75
C ILE A 91 3.88 -13.82 -0.45
N PHE A 92 3.79 -12.50 -0.60
CA PHE A 92 4.58 -11.77 -1.57
C PHE A 92 4.94 -10.37 -1.07
N ILE A 93 6.03 -9.85 -1.59
CA ILE A 93 6.51 -8.50 -1.29
C ILE A 93 6.15 -7.60 -2.47
N ALA A 94 5.62 -6.43 -2.16
CA ALA A 94 5.37 -5.39 -3.15
C ALA A 94 6.02 -4.09 -2.73
N GLU A 95 6.44 -3.34 -3.74
CA GLU A 95 6.92 -1.97 -3.56
C GLU A 95 5.76 -1.05 -3.23
N ASP A 96 5.97 -0.18 -2.26
CA ASP A 96 5.06 0.92 -1.91
C ASP A 96 5.89 2.19 -1.66
N TYR A 97 5.24 3.31 -1.38
CA TYR A 97 5.89 4.60 -1.19
C TYR A 97 5.45 5.23 0.12
N LEU A 98 6.42 5.51 0.98
CA LEU A 98 6.23 6.25 2.22
C LEU A 98 6.46 7.74 1.97
N ARG A 99 5.53 8.58 2.43
CA ARG A 99 5.70 10.03 2.39
C ARG A 99 6.66 10.48 3.48
N VAL A 100 7.71 11.18 3.10
CA VAL A 100 8.76 11.66 4.01
C VAL A 100 8.89 13.17 3.92
N TYR A 101 8.97 13.81 5.07
CA TYR A 101 9.15 15.24 5.24
C TYR A 101 10.52 15.47 5.90
N PRO A 102 11.59 15.76 5.15
CA PRO A 102 12.95 15.88 5.69
C PRO A 102 13.09 16.94 6.80
N TYR A 103 12.30 17.99 6.73
CA TYR A 103 12.34 19.13 7.65
C TYR A 103 11.06 19.22 8.50
N ARG A 104 10.68 18.11 9.16
CA ARG A 104 9.42 18.01 9.91
C ARG A 104 9.16 19.17 10.85
N ASP A 105 10.16 19.53 11.64
CA ASP A 105 10.01 20.51 12.73
C ASP A 105 9.80 21.95 12.22
N ILE A 106 10.26 22.23 11.00
CA ILE A 106 10.19 23.57 10.41
C ILE A 106 8.91 23.76 9.59
N PHE A 107 8.51 22.77 8.80
CA PHE A 107 7.44 22.91 7.82
C PHE A 107 6.15 22.16 8.17
N SER A 108 6.04 21.55 9.37
CA SER A 108 4.89 20.70 9.73
C SER A 108 3.54 21.41 9.59
N HIS A 109 3.44 22.65 10.09
CA HIS A 109 2.20 23.44 10.00
C HIS A 109 1.88 23.90 8.57
N LEU A 110 2.90 24.15 7.75
CA LEU A 110 2.71 24.56 6.37
C LEU A 110 2.37 23.39 5.46
N LEU A 111 3.15 22.31 5.55
CA LEU A 111 2.97 21.13 4.69
C LEU A 111 1.73 20.32 5.06
N GLY A 112 1.45 20.19 6.35
CA GLY A 112 0.44 19.27 6.82
C GLY A 112 0.91 17.82 6.74
N TYR A 113 -0.05 16.90 6.56
CA TYR A 113 0.22 15.45 6.48
C TYR A 113 -0.77 14.73 5.57
N ILE A 114 -0.44 13.49 5.25
CA ILE A 114 -1.31 12.58 4.50
C ILE A 114 -1.81 11.45 5.39
N SER A 115 -3.01 10.96 5.13
CA SER A 115 -3.51 9.71 5.72
C SER A 115 -4.63 9.11 4.89
N LYS A 116 -5.09 7.91 5.26
CA LYS A 116 -6.21 7.24 4.60
C LYS A 116 -7.48 8.10 4.61
N PRO A 117 -8.28 8.07 3.54
CA PRO A 117 -9.53 8.80 3.48
C PRO A 117 -10.53 8.27 4.53
N ASN A 118 -11.28 9.18 5.14
CA ASN A 118 -12.41 8.83 5.98
C ASN A 118 -13.66 8.54 5.14
N GLN A 119 -14.76 8.08 5.79
CA GLN A 119 -15.99 7.72 5.09
C GLN A 119 -16.60 8.86 4.24
N LYS A 120 -16.50 10.11 4.72
CA LYS A 120 -17.01 11.28 3.97
C LYS A 120 -16.15 11.58 2.75
N GLU A 121 -14.84 11.44 2.90
CA GLU A 121 -13.88 11.67 1.81
C GLU A 121 -13.94 10.58 0.74
N LEU A 122 -14.25 9.32 1.12
CA LEU A 122 -14.49 8.22 0.18
C LEU A 122 -15.67 8.46 -0.76
N ALA A 123 -16.63 9.32 -0.36
CA ALA A 123 -17.75 9.70 -1.22
C ALA A 123 -17.34 10.66 -2.36
N LEU A 124 -16.15 11.26 -2.31
CA LEU A 124 -15.66 12.14 -3.37
C LEU A 124 -15.32 11.34 -4.64
N PRO A 125 -15.78 11.74 -5.83
CA PRO A 125 -15.68 10.94 -7.06
C PRO A 125 -14.27 10.52 -7.45
N PHE A 126 -13.25 11.35 -7.13
CA PHE A 126 -11.86 11.03 -7.47
C PHE A 126 -11.21 10.12 -6.43
N ILE A 127 -11.64 10.16 -5.16
CA ILE A 127 -11.12 9.32 -4.07
C ILE A 127 -11.78 7.94 -4.10
N SER A 128 -13.06 7.86 -4.45
CA SER A 128 -13.80 6.59 -4.53
C SER A 128 -13.14 5.57 -5.47
N LYS A 129 -12.43 6.05 -6.50
CA LYS A 129 -11.65 5.22 -7.42
C LYS A 129 -10.31 4.73 -6.84
N MET A 130 -9.86 5.31 -5.72
CA MET A 130 -8.56 5.03 -5.10
C MET A 130 -8.68 4.95 -3.56
N PRO A 131 -9.52 4.06 -3.01
CA PRO A 131 -9.87 4.07 -1.59
C PRO A 131 -8.68 3.78 -0.66
N ASN A 132 -7.63 3.14 -1.18
CA ASN A 132 -6.44 2.78 -0.41
C ASN A 132 -5.30 3.80 -0.53
N LEU A 133 -5.50 4.87 -1.28
CA LEU A 133 -4.48 5.90 -1.46
C LEU A 133 -4.55 6.93 -0.32
N ASP A 134 -3.39 7.39 0.14
CA ASP A 134 -3.32 8.46 1.14
C ASP A 134 -3.63 9.80 0.51
N ILE A 135 -4.41 10.62 1.21
CA ILE A 135 -4.81 11.96 0.80
C ILE A 135 -4.31 13.01 1.78
N GLY A 136 -4.08 14.22 1.28
CA GLY A 136 -3.70 15.37 2.11
C GLY A 136 -4.83 15.75 3.06
N LYS A 137 -4.53 15.84 4.36
CA LYS A 137 -5.49 16.19 5.42
C LYS A 137 -5.45 17.65 5.81
N GLU A 138 -4.28 18.23 5.79
CA GLU A 138 -4.04 19.62 6.20
C GLU A 138 -2.97 20.26 5.32
N GLY A 139 -2.82 21.58 5.46
CA GLY A 139 -1.76 22.37 4.84
C GLY A 139 -1.71 22.27 3.32
N LEU A 140 -0.51 22.39 2.77
CA LEU A 140 -0.25 22.30 1.33
C LEU A 140 -0.61 20.91 0.78
N GLU A 141 -0.41 19.84 1.54
CA GLU A 141 -0.80 18.48 1.16
C GLU A 141 -2.30 18.40 0.83
N LYS A 142 -3.15 19.09 1.59
CA LYS A 142 -4.59 19.15 1.33
C LYS A 142 -4.92 20.09 0.17
N SER A 143 -4.36 21.29 0.16
CA SER A 143 -4.67 22.32 -0.83
C SER A 143 -4.30 21.88 -2.25
N PHE A 144 -3.15 21.22 -2.41
CA PHE A 144 -2.65 20.73 -3.68
C PHE A 144 -2.98 19.24 -3.93
N ASN A 145 -3.80 18.62 -3.07
CA ASN A 145 -4.12 17.20 -3.20
C ASN A 145 -4.57 16.76 -4.60
N PRO A 146 -5.45 17.50 -5.33
CA PRO A 146 -5.90 17.10 -6.67
C PRO A 146 -4.76 17.00 -7.70
N ILE A 147 -3.70 17.81 -7.53
CA ILE A 147 -2.54 17.85 -8.43
C ILE A 147 -1.53 16.77 -8.02
N LEU A 148 -1.24 16.70 -6.71
CA LEU A 148 -0.23 15.81 -6.16
C LEU A 148 -0.60 14.33 -6.23
N ILE A 149 -1.89 13.99 -6.16
CA ILE A 149 -2.35 12.60 -6.02
C ILE A 149 -2.12 11.76 -7.29
N GLY A 150 -1.99 12.43 -8.46
CA GLY A 150 -1.87 11.75 -9.75
C GLY A 150 -3.17 11.10 -10.22
N LYS A 151 -3.06 10.20 -11.19
CA LYS A 151 -4.23 9.50 -11.77
C LYS A 151 -4.12 7.99 -11.53
N ALA A 152 -5.20 7.38 -11.10
CA ALA A 152 -5.26 5.93 -10.90
C ALA A 152 -5.05 5.18 -12.21
N GLY A 153 -4.26 4.12 -12.18
CA GLY A 153 -4.29 3.10 -13.22
C GLY A 153 -5.54 2.24 -13.08
N GLN A 154 -5.86 1.51 -14.12
CA GLN A 154 -6.98 0.57 -14.16
C GLN A 154 -6.53 -0.74 -14.76
N ARG A 155 -7.01 -1.85 -14.17
CA ARG A 155 -6.78 -3.19 -14.69
C ARG A 155 -8.10 -3.94 -14.78
N GLU A 156 -8.41 -4.39 -15.97
CA GLU A 156 -9.58 -5.22 -16.25
C GLU A 156 -9.14 -6.67 -16.32
N ILE A 157 -9.74 -7.50 -15.49
CA ILE A 157 -9.41 -8.92 -15.36
C ILE A 157 -10.66 -9.78 -15.57
N GLU A 158 -10.50 -10.91 -16.24
CA GLU A 158 -11.51 -11.95 -16.31
C GLU A 158 -11.31 -12.93 -15.15
N VAL A 159 -12.38 -13.20 -14.43
CA VAL A 159 -12.36 -14.17 -13.31
C VAL A 159 -13.37 -15.30 -13.56
N ASN A 160 -13.08 -16.50 -13.06
CA ASN A 160 -14.02 -17.60 -13.06
C ASN A 160 -15.09 -17.46 -11.97
N SER A 161 -16.05 -18.41 -11.91
CA SER A 161 -17.11 -18.44 -10.90
C SER A 161 -16.61 -18.46 -9.45
N ASN A 162 -15.39 -18.92 -9.20
CA ASN A 162 -14.76 -18.94 -7.89
C ASN A 162 -13.95 -17.68 -7.57
N GLY A 163 -13.94 -16.68 -8.49
CA GLY A 163 -13.19 -15.44 -8.34
C GLY A 163 -11.69 -15.54 -8.68
N LYS A 164 -11.22 -16.68 -9.24
CA LYS A 164 -9.84 -16.84 -9.66
C LYS A 164 -9.60 -16.12 -10.98
N ILE A 165 -8.50 -15.35 -11.07
CA ILE A 165 -8.11 -14.63 -12.29
C ILE A 165 -7.76 -15.62 -13.39
N ILE A 166 -8.44 -15.53 -14.54
CA ILE A 166 -8.17 -16.31 -15.75
C ILE A 166 -7.17 -15.58 -16.63
N ARG A 167 -7.43 -14.32 -16.93
CA ARG A 167 -6.57 -13.47 -17.75
C ARG A 167 -6.77 -11.98 -17.47
N GLU A 168 -5.78 -11.19 -17.84
CA GLU A 168 -5.86 -9.74 -17.90
C GLU A 168 -6.35 -9.33 -19.29
N ILE A 169 -7.40 -8.52 -19.32
CA ILE A 169 -8.03 -8.05 -20.58
C ILE A 169 -7.39 -6.73 -21.01
N SER A 170 -7.27 -5.78 -20.07
CA SER A 170 -6.68 -4.48 -20.32
C SER A 170 -5.95 -3.94 -19.09
N LYS A 171 -4.94 -3.11 -19.33
CA LYS A 171 -4.18 -2.42 -18.29
C LYS A 171 -3.89 -0.99 -18.72
N ILE A 172 -4.25 -0.05 -17.86
CA ILE A 172 -3.87 1.36 -17.97
C ILE A 172 -2.98 1.66 -16.77
N ASP A 173 -1.76 2.09 -17.03
CA ASP A 173 -0.81 2.41 -15.95
C ASP A 173 -1.21 3.70 -15.23
N SER A 174 -0.87 3.79 -13.95
CA SER A 174 -1.09 5.01 -13.17
C SER A 174 -0.15 6.14 -13.60
N VAL A 175 -0.63 7.37 -13.52
CA VAL A 175 0.19 8.57 -13.78
C VAL A 175 0.57 9.18 -12.43
N LYS A 176 1.86 9.47 -12.24
CA LYS A 176 2.35 10.15 -11.03
C LYS A 176 1.74 11.56 -10.90
N GLY A 177 1.68 12.06 -9.66
CA GLY A 177 1.31 13.45 -9.38
C GLY A 177 2.35 14.43 -9.88
N GLU A 178 1.94 15.67 -10.10
CA GLU A 178 2.80 16.77 -10.50
C GLU A 178 3.66 17.26 -9.32
N GLU A 179 4.79 17.87 -9.65
CA GLU A 179 5.78 18.41 -8.69
C GLU A 179 5.75 19.93 -8.66
#